data_401eb2b15fd3de4c7ae31be373509526
#
_entry.id   401eb2b15fd3de4c7ae31be373509526
#
_cell.length_a   1.000
_cell.length_b   1.000
_cell.length_c   1.000
_cell.angle_alpha   90.00
_cell.angle_beta   90.00
_cell.angle_gamma   90.00
#
_symmetry.space_group_name_H-M   'P 1'
#
loop_
_entity.id
_entity.type
_entity.pdbx_description
1 polymer ?
#
loop_
_entity_poly.entity_id
_entity_poly.type
_entity_poly.pdbx_seq_one_letter_code
_entity_poly.pdbx_strand_id
1 'polypeptide(L)'
;MVVSRERHPHTPSCPPTASLPRRGARSGPSSRPSCGSLPLPTSPAIGRAGLFTVLIGAALPFLDFFIVNVALPTIDDDLDAGPALLEMVVGGYGVAYAVLLVLGGRLGDMVGRRRLFVWGTAAFGVTSVACGLAPDAWSLVAARIAQGAAAALMLPQVLATIQATTSGERRTRAMSLYSGTAGVASAVGQVLGGVLVSVDLAGTGWRSIFLINAPIAAAALLLALRSVPETRSANPARVDVRGTLLLTLSLVSLLVPLTEGRSTGWPLWSWVLLGVFPLATAALVAVERREERAGRTPLVPPSLLRVHSVRSGLAVIAPFSVGWGGFMFVLAVVLQEGLRLGPMTAGLALLPMCAAYLAGSMAGPRLAARYGRRVVTAGALIQLTGLTTVLATFWFGWDGLGAAGPGPGLAIQGLGQGLLIPPTLRIVLSEIPVDRAGVGSGVMVTTQQAFMALGVATMGSLFLSLAPSAGMREALLITFGAQLLVVVATVLLSLRLPGSLR
;
A
#
# COMPACT_ATOMS: atom_id res chain seq x y z
N MET A 1 -4.14 56.18 -31.46
CA MET A 1 -3.02 56.23 -32.41
C MET A 1 -1.97 55.19 -31.97
N VAL A 2 -1.60 54.27 -32.89
CA VAL A 2 -0.60 53.21 -32.83
C VAL A 2 -1.02 51.93 -32.08
N VAL A 3 -1.48 51.02 -32.91
CA VAL A 3 -1.75 49.59 -32.65
C VAL A 3 -0.44 48.86 -32.85
N SER A 4 0.02 48.12 -31.84
CA SER A 4 1.11 47.12 -31.96
C SER A 4 0.52 45.75 -32.15
N ARG A 5 0.74 45.17 -33.32
CA ARG A 5 0.43 43.78 -33.69
C ARG A 5 1.48 42.84 -33.11
N GLU A 6 1.04 41.93 -32.25
CA GLU A 6 1.84 40.74 -31.86
C GLU A 6 1.80 39.69 -32.98
N ARG A 7 2.99 39.24 -33.36
CA ARG A 7 3.20 38.18 -34.38
C ARG A 7 3.06 36.82 -33.73
N HIS A 8 2.13 36.00 -34.21
CA HIS A 8 2.09 34.57 -33.95
C HIS A 8 3.22 33.85 -34.72
N PRO A 9 3.88 32.82 -34.14
CA PRO A 9 4.84 32.02 -34.86
C PRO A 9 4.13 31.04 -35.81
N HIS A 10 4.62 31.02 -37.05
CA HIS A 10 4.13 30.20 -38.15
C HIS A 10 4.38 28.69 -37.89
N THR A 11 3.31 27.90 -37.99
CA THR A 11 3.39 26.45 -38.21
C THR A 11 3.74 26.19 -39.70
N PRO A 12 4.71 25.34 -40.03
CA PRO A 12 4.94 24.98 -41.40
C PRO A 12 3.88 23.99 -41.91
N SER A 13 3.07 24.45 -42.87
CA SER A 13 2.12 23.64 -43.63
C SER A 13 2.86 22.86 -44.72
N CYS A 14 2.58 21.56 -44.87
CA CYS A 14 2.99 20.76 -45.98
C CYS A 14 2.27 21.23 -47.28
N PRO A 15 2.97 21.33 -48.43
CA PRO A 15 2.33 21.68 -49.71
C PRO A 15 1.57 20.48 -50.29
N PRO A 16 0.49 20.75 -51.09
CA PRO A 16 -0.34 19.74 -51.73
C PRO A 16 0.39 19.03 -52.86
N THR A 17 0.20 17.73 -52.94
CA THR A 17 0.75 16.85 -53.98
C THR A 17 0.20 17.18 -55.35
N ALA A 18 1.08 17.65 -56.27
CA ALA A 18 0.77 17.77 -57.70
C ALA A 18 0.87 16.38 -58.38
N SER A 19 -0.13 16.05 -59.14
CA SER A 19 -0.22 14.88 -60.00
C SER A 19 0.75 14.98 -61.18
N LEU A 20 1.62 13.98 -61.35
CA LEU A 20 2.43 13.79 -62.55
C LEU A 20 2.22 12.42 -63.17
N PRO A 21 2.33 12.29 -64.51
CA PRO A 21 1.85 11.15 -65.28
C PRO A 21 2.79 9.96 -65.25
N ARG A 22 2.23 8.76 -65.40
CA ARG A 22 2.89 7.47 -65.52
C ARG A 22 3.82 7.39 -66.74
N ARG A 23 5.11 7.07 -66.53
CA ARG A 23 5.94 6.34 -67.48
C ARG A 23 7.01 5.50 -66.81
N GLY A 24 7.00 4.19 -67.05
CA GLY A 24 8.10 3.27 -67.36
C GLY A 24 9.18 3.03 -66.32
N ALA A 25 9.09 1.87 -65.66
CA ALA A 25 10.12 0.91 -65.27
C ALA A 25 11.59 1.36 -65.09
N ARG A 26 12.11 1.19 -63.85
CA ARG A 26 13.30 0.35 -63.56
C ARG A 26 13.55 0.32 -62.05
N SER A 27 13.71 -0.87 -61.51
CA SER A 27 14.00 -1.22 -60.12
C SER A 27 15.37 -0.74 -59.65
N GLY A 28 15.40 0.10 -58.62
CA GLY A 28 16.56 0.39 -57.80
C GLY A 28 16.07 0.62 -56.35
N PRO A 29 16.80 0.19 -55.28
CA PRO A 29 16.34 0.34 -53.92
C PRO A 29 16.40 1.81 -53.50
N SER A 30 15.27 2.50 -53.52
CA SER A 30 15.15 3.86 -52.98
C SER A 30 15.03 3.78 -51.45
N SER A 31 16.12 4.10 -50.77
CA SER A 31 16.10 4.46 -49.36
C SER A 31 15.18 5.69 -49.14
N ARG A 32 13.95 5.46 -48.73
CA ARG A 32 13.09 6.54 -48.22
C ARG A 32 13.74 7.10 -46.96
N PRO A 33 13.97 8.42 -46.83
CA PRO A 33 14.35 8.98 -45.55
C PRO A 33 13.18 8.75 -44.61
N SER A 34 13.39 7.92 -43.57
CA SER A 34 12.48 7.81 -42.47
C SER A 34 12.40 9.18 -41.81
N CYS A 35 11.19 9.77 -41.73
CA CYS A 35 10.91 10.91 -40.85
C CYS A 35 11.41 10.51 -39.45
N GLY A 36 12.53 11.10 -39.05
CA GLY A 36 13.12 10.86 -37.76
C GLY A 36 12.12 11.23 -36.70
N SER A 37 11.59 10.22 -36.02
CA SER A 37 10.89 10.41 -34.72
C SER A 37 11.88 11.15 -33.82
N LEU A 38 11.60 12.42 -33.53
CA LEU A 38 12.34 13.15 -32.50
C LEU A 38 12.31 12.27 -31.23
N PRO A 39 13.47 11.96 -30.65
CA PRO A 39 13.53 11.19 -29.44
C PRO A 39 12.76 11.95 -28.37
N LEU A 40 11.66 11.35 -27.87
CA LEU A 40 10.98 11.84 -26.67
C LEU A 40 12.03 12.03 -25.59
N PRO A 41 11.98 13.12 -24.81
CA PRO A 41 12.95 13.36 -23.76
C PRO A 41 12.91 12.17 -22.79
N THR A 42 13.95 11.35 -22.83
CA THR A 42 14.11 10.20 -21.96
C THR A 42 14.28 10.72 -20.53
N SER A 43 13.32 10.45 -19.66
CA SER A 43 13.49 10.72 -18.24
C SER A 43 14.79 10.09 -17.75
N PRO A 44 15.63 10.81 -16.99
CA PRO A 44 16.91 10.29 -16.53
C PRO A 44 16.68 8.98 -15.74
N ALA A 45 17.42 7.95 -16.10
CA ALA A 45 17.31 6.65 -15.42
C ALA A 45 17.75 6.77 -13.96
N ILE A 46 16.96 6.21 -13.05
CA ILE A 46 17.31 6.17 -11.63
C ILE A 46 18.55 5.28 -11.41
N GLY A 47 19.55 5.81 -10.70
CA GLY A 47 20.74 5.06 -10.27
C GLY A 47 20.46 4.11 -9.12
N ARG A 48 21.45 3.28 -8.75
CA ARG A 48 21.33 2.37 -7.59
C ARG A 48 21.05 3.11 -6.29
N ALA A 49 21.73 4.23 -6.04
CA ALA A 49 21.53 5.07 -4.86
C ALA A 49 20.11 5.65 -4.82
N GLY A 50 19.60 6.17 -5.96
CA GLY A 50 18.22 6.68 -6.02
C GLY A 50 17.18 5.60 -5.78
N LEU A 51 17.36 4.39 -6.35
CA LEU A 51 16.47 3.26 -6.08
C LEU A 51 16.49 2.89 -4.60
N PHE A 52 17.66 2.79 -3.98
CA PHE A 52 17.80 2.50 -2.55
C PHE A 52 17.06 3.57 -1.70
N THR A 53 17.24 4.85 -2.05
CA THR A 53 16.58 5.97 -1.35
C THR A 53 15.04 5.87 -1.41
N VAL A 54 14.47 5.63 -2.58
CA VAL A 54 13.00 5.52 -2.68
C VAL A 54 12.49 4.26 -1.97
N LEU A 55 13.28 3.19 -1.89
CA LEU A 55 12.93 1.98 -1.13
C LEU A 55 12.97 2.22 0.39
N ILE A 56 13.92 3.01 0.92
CA ILE A 56 13.90 3.46 2.32
C ILE A 56 12.62 4.26 2.59
N GLY A 57 12.28 5.20 1.70
CA GLY A 57 11.03 5.95 1.81
C GLY A 57 9.79 5.06 1.76
N ALA A 58 9.81 3.95 1.00
CA ALA A 58 8.73 2.97 1.04
C ALA A 58 8.72 2.15 2.34
N ALA A 59 9.87 1.86 2.91
CA ALA A 59 9.98 1.09 4.15
C ALA A 59 9.39 1.83 5.36
N LEU A 60 9.60 3.14 5.46
CA LEU A 60 9.19 3.96 6.62
C LEU A 60 7.70 3.82 6.98
N PRO A 61 6.72 4.01 6.06
CA PRO A 61 5.31 3.87 6.40
C PRO A 61 4.91 2.45 6.82
N PHE A 62 5.51 1.42 6.22
CA PHE A 62 5.22 0.04 6.59
C PHE A 62 5.82 -0.32 7.95
N LEU A 63 7.06 0.08 8.19
CA LEU A 63 7.72 -0.10 9.48
C LEU A 63 6.92 0.59 10.59
N ASP A 64 6.57 1.86 10.39
CA ASP A 64 5.86 2.68 11.36
C ASP A 64 4.44 2.17 11.65
N PHE A 65 3.74 1.66 10.64
CA PHE A 65 2.40 1.08 10.83
C PHE A 65 2.43 -0.15 11.76
N PHE A 66 3.46 -0.98 11.64
CA PHE A 66 3.54 -2.21 12.41
C PHE A 66 4.29 -2.08 13.74
N ILE A 67 5.23 -1.15 13.86
CA ILE A 67 6.03 -0.95 15.07
C ILE A 67 5.17 -0.53 16.27
N VAL A 68 4.12 0.24 16.02
CA VAL A 68 3.22 0.76 17.05
C VAL A 68 2.42 -0.35 17.74
N ASN A 69 2.07 -1.42 17.01
CA ASN A 69 1.25 -2.51 17.57
C ASN A 69 1.92 -3.18 18.78
N VAL A 70 3.25 -3.23 18.80
CA VAL A 70 4.03 -3.83 19.90
C VAL A 70 4.07 -2.93 21.13
N ALA A 71 3.94 -1.62 20.93
CA ALA A 71 4.02 -0.62 22.00
C ALA A 71 2.65 -0.25 22.61
N LEU A 72 1.54 -0.76 22.06
CA LEU A 72 0.20 -0.39 22.54
C LEU A 72 0.02 -0.58 24.05
N PRO A 73 0.43 -1.70 24.67
CA PRO A 73 0.28 -1.86 26.12
C PRO A 73 1.06 -0.80 26.91
N THR A 74 2.30 -0.51 26.49
CA THR A 74 3.12 0.51 27.18
C THR A 74 2.64 1.94 26.94
N ILE A 75 1.97 2.20 25.83
CA ILE A 75 1.28 3.48 25.57
C ILE A 75 0.07 3.62 26.50
N ASP A 76 -0.68 2.54 26.69
CA ASP A 76 -1.83 2.53 27.60
C ASP A 76 -1.40 2.80 29.04
N ASP A 77 -0.38 2.10 29.52
CA ASP A 77 0.16 2.25 30.87
C ASP A 77 0.70 3.68 31.15
N ASP A 78 1.26 4.35 30.14
CA ASP A 78 1.87 5.70 30.30
C ASP A 78 0.89 6.85 30.10
N LEU A 79 -0.08 6.71 29.19
CA LEU A 79 -1.02 7.79 28.82
C LEU A 79 -2.45 7.57 29.32
N ASP A 80 -2.74 6.45 29.98
CA ASP A 80 -4.09 6.04 30.44
C ASP A 80 -5.12 6.21 29.29
N ALA A 81 -4.73 5.69 28.09
CA ALA A 81 -5.44 5.96 26.86
C ALA A 81 -6.77 5.21 26.77
N GLY A 82 -6.81 4.00 27.31
CA GLY A 82 -7.92 3.08 27.16
C GLY A 82 -8.08 2.51 25.73
N PRO A 83 -8.86 1.43 25.57
CA PRO A 83 -8.94 0.69 24.30
C PRO A 83 -9.35 1.53 23.10
N ALA A 84 -10.27 2.48 23.26
CA ALA A 84 -10.77 3.32 22.17
C ALA A 84 -9.68 4.20 21.56
N LEU A 85 -8.92 4.91 22.40
CA LEU A 85 -7.85 5.78 21.91
C LEU A 85 -6.68 4.98 21.33
N LEU A 86 -6.38 3.79 21.86
CA LEU A 86 -5.38 2.89 21.29
C LEU A 86 -5.78 2.42 19.88
N GLU A 87 -7.05 2.05 19.68
CA GLU A 87 -7.58 1.74 18.35
C GLU A 87 -7.45 2.94 17.42
N MET A 88 -7.73 4.18 17.88
CA MET A 88 -7.55 5.41 17.10
C MET A 88 -6.07 5.72 16.77
N VAL A 89 -5.13 5.41 17.66
CA VAL A 89 -3.69 5.57 17.39
C VAL A 89 -3.26 4.75 16.17
N VAL A 90 -3.76 3.52 16.04
CA VAL A 90 -3.48 2.65 14.89
C VAL A 90 -4.38 2.99 13.70
N GLY A 91 -5.69 3.05 13.93
CA GLY A 91 -6.71 3.24 12.91
C GLY A 91 -6.65 4.62 12.25
N GLY A 92 -6.43 5.68 13.04
CA GLY A 92 -6.35 7.05 12.54
C GLY A 92 -5.24 7.26 11.51
N TYR A 93 -4.06 6.67 11.73
CA TYR A 93 -2.99 6.63 10.73
C TYR A 93 -3.45 5.91 9.46
N GLY A 94 -4.00 4.70 9.59
CA GLY A 94 -4.43 3.88 8.45
C GLY A 94 -5.51 4.55 7.61
N VAL A 95 -6.51 5.16 8.26
CA VAL A 95 -7.60 5.89 7.60
C VAL A 95 -7.07 7.10 6.84
N ALA A 96 -6.27 7.97 7.50
CA ALA A 96 -5.69 9.15 6.86
C ALA A 96 -4.81 8.77 5.67
N TYR A 97 -4.01 7.72 5.83
CA TYR A 97 -3.17 7.18 4.77
C TYR A 97 -3.99 6.68 3.58
N ALA A 98 -5.00 5.82 3.80
CA ALA A 98 -5.83 5.27 2.73
C ALA A 98 -6.60 6.35 1.96
N VAL A 99 -7.17 7.30 2.67
CA VAL A 99 -7.97 8.40 2.13
C VAL A 99 -7.17 9.31 1.22
N LEU A 100 -5.96 9.71 1.66
CA LEU A 100 -5.15 10.71 0.97
C LEU A 100 -4.19 10.11 -0.07
N LEU A 101 -4.09 8.77 -0.16
CA LEU A 101 -3.14 8.09 -1.03
C LEU A 101 -3.34 8.44 -2.52
N VAL A 102 -4.59 8.46 -3.00
CA VAL A 102 -4.89 8.78 -4.41
C VAL A 102 -4.61 10.25 -4.70
N LEU A 103 -4.95 11.13 -3.75
CA LEU A 103 -4.63 12.55 -3.84
C LEU A 103 -3.10 12.76 -3.90
N GLY A 104 -2.34 12.08 -3.05
CA GLY A 104 -0.88 12.11 -3.06
C GLY A 104 -0.29 11.73 -4.42
N GLY A 105 -0.81 10.68 -5.05
CA GLY A 105 -0.41 10.29 -6.40
C GLY A 105 -0.62 11.40 -7.44
N ARG A 106 -1.79 12.02 -7.44
CA ARG A 106 -2.14 13.13 -8.34
C ARG A 106 -1.28 14.38 -8.12
N LEU A 107 -1.06 14.74 -6.85
CA LEU A 107 -0.20 15.86 -6.51
C LEU A 107 1.24 15.65 -7.02
N GLY A 108 1.76 14.42 -6.94
CA GLY A 108 3.08 14.10 -7.47
C GLY A 108 3.20 14.26 -8.97
N ASP A 109 2.18 13.90 -9.72
CA ASP A 109 2.15 14.09 -11.17
C ASP A 109 2.11 15.57 -11.57
N MET A 110 1.50 16.44 -10.74
CA MET A 110 1.41 17.90 -10.97
C MET A 110 2.65 18.67 -10.49
N VAL A 111 3.05 18.47 -9.25
CA VAL A 111 4.09 19.25 -8.57
C VAL A 111 5.49 18.72 -8.90
N GLY A 112 5.58 17.40 -9.15
CA GLY A 112 6.83 16.66 -9.35
C GLY A 112 7.01 15.60 -8.27
N ARG A 113 7.38 14.40 -8.72
CA ARG A 113 7.42 13.20 -7.85
C ARG A 113 8.50 13.28 -6.79
N ARG A 114 9.71 13.75 -7.17
CA ARG A 114 10.79 13.95 -6.20
C ARG A 114 10.44 15.01 -5.17
N ARG A 115 9.87 16.15 -5.60
CA ARG A 115 9.48 17.24 -4.68
C ARG A 115 8.48 16.75 -3.66
N LEU A 116 7.43 16.05 -4.12
CA LEU A 116 6.41 15.54 -3.21
C LEU A 116 6.93 14.43 -2.31
N PHE A 117 7.83 13.57 -2.81
CA PHE A 117 8.53 12.58 -1.99
C PHE A 117 9.33 13.25 -0.87
N VAL A 118 10.09 14.31 -1.19
CA VAL A 118 10.90 15.08 -0.23
C VAL A 118 10.00 15.73 0.83
N TRP A 119 8.92 16.41 0.41
CA TRP A 119 8.00 17.04 1.35
C TRP A 119 7.26 16.03 2.22
N GLY A 120 6.79 14.92 1.63
CA GLY A 120 6.15 13.83 2.36
C GLY A 120 7.09 13.19 3.38
N THR A 121 8.36 12.93 3.01
CA THR A 121 9.37 12.37 3.92
C THR A 121 9.71 13.35 5.05
N ALA A 122 9.83 14.65 4.77
CA ALA A 122 10.05 15.67 5.79
C ALA A 122 8.87 15.78 6.76
N ALA A 123 7.64 15.84 6.22
CA ALA A 123 6.41 15.86 7.03
C ALA A 123 6.29 14.60 7.89
N PHE A 124 6.62 13.41 7.32
CA PHE A 124 6.60 12.15 8.05
C PHE A 124 7.59 12.15 9.22
N GLY A 125 8.81 12.64 9.00
CA GLY A 125 9.81 12.77 10.08
C GLY A 125 9.35 13.72 11.19
N VAL A 126 8.80 14.89 10.83
CA VAL A 126 8.28 15.89 11.79
C VAL A 126 7.11 15.33 12.59
N THR A 127 6.14 14.72 11.93
CA THR A 127 4.97 14.14 12.61
C THR A 127 5.36 12.92 13.46
N SER A 128 6.38 12.17 13.07
CA SER A 128 6.92 11.09 13.90
C SER A 128 7.56 11.61 15.18
N VAL A 129 8.31 12.72 15.11
CA VAL A 129 8.80 13.40 16.31
C VAL A 129 7.64 13.90 17.17
N ALA A 130 6.59 14.45 16.56
CA ALA A 130 5.39 14.88 17.28
C ALA A 130 4.70 13.70 18.00
N CYS A 131 4.63 12.52 17.38
CA CYS A 131 4.16 11.29 18.05
C CYS A 131 5.04 10.93 19.26
N GLY A 132 6.36 10.96 19.12
CA GLY A 132 7.30 10.64 20.20
C GLY A 132 7.32 11.66 21.33
N LEU A 133 6.85 12.90 21.10
CA LEU A 133 6.75 13.96 22.10
C LEU A 133 5.31 14.19 22.61
N ALA A 134 4.37 13.33 22.24
CA ALA A 134 2.97 13.48 22.62
C ALA A 134 2.79 13.43 24.16
N PRO A 135 2.18 14.46 24.77
CA PRO A 135 1.96 14.50 26.22
C PRO A 135 0.74 13.72 26.68
N ASP A 136 -0.19 13.41 25.78
CA ASP A 136 -1.45 12.72 26.06
C ASP A 136 -1.91 11.90 24.83
N ALA A 137 -2.88 11.00 25.03
CA ALA A 137 -3.37 10.11 24.00
C ALA A 137 -4.04 10.83 22.81
N TRP A 138 -4.73 11.96 23.04
CA TRP A 138 -5.38 12.72 21.97
C TRP A 138 -4.36 13.42 21.05
N SER A 139 -3.32 13.98 21.64
CA SER A 139 -2.21 14.58 20.86
C SER A 139 -1.48 13.52 20.06
N LEU A 140 -1.32 12.30 20.61
CA LEU A 140 -0.75 11.16 19.88
C LEU A 140 -1.65 10.78 18.68
N VAL A 141 -2.96 10.66 18.87
CA VAL A 141 -3.94 10.38 17.80
C VAL A 141 -3.85 11.44 16.70
N ALA A 142 -3.85 12.73 17.07
CA ALA A 142 -3.75 13.82 16.10
C ALA A 142 -2.43 13.75 15.30
N ALA A 143 -1.30 13.50 15.96
CA ALA A 143 0.00 13.33 15.32
C ALA A 143 0.03 12.09 14.40
N ARG A 144 -0.62 10.98 14.77
CA ARG A 144 -0.77 9.76 13.96
C ARG A 144 -1.59 10.01 12.69
N ILE A 145 -2.69 10.75 12.78
CA ILE A 145 -3.48 11.14 11.61
C ILE A 145 -2.63 11.98 10.65
N ALA A 146 -1.90 12.97 11.17
CA ALA A 146 -1.00 13.79 10.36
C ALA A 146 0.15 12.97 9.74
N GLN A 147 0.68 11.99 10.45
CA GLN A 147 1.73 11.08 9.98
C GLN A 147 1.20 10.15 8.86
N GLY A 148 -0.02 9.65 8.98
CA GLY A 148 -0.69 8.90 7.92
C GLY A 148 -0.90 9.74 6.65
N ALA A 149 -1.27 11.01 6.81
CA ALA A 149 -1.37 11.94 5.69
C ALA A 149 -0.01 12.18 5.01
N ALA A 150 1.07 12.33 5.77
CA ALA A 150 2.43 12.47 5.25
C ALA A 150 2.88 11.21 4.49
N ALA A 151 2.58 10.01 5.00
CA ALA A 151 2.83 8.74 4.33
C ALA A 151 2.11 8.64 2.97
N ALA A 152 0.85 9.13 2.91
CA ALA A 152 0.05 9.18 1.68
C ALA A 152 0.65 10.09 0.60
N LEU A 153 1.36 11.14 0.97
CA LEU A 153 2.09 11.99 0.02
C LEU A 153 3.36 11.32 -0.50
N MET A 154 4.03 10.53 0.32
CA MET A 154 5.33 9.95 0.02
C MET A 154 5.25 8.65 -0.80
N LEU A 155 4.45 7.69 -0.38
CA LEU A 155 4.49 6.32 -0.92
C LEU A 155 4.11 6.21 -2.41
N PRO A 156 3.09 6.90 -2.94
CA PRO A 156 2.77 6.83 -4.37
C PRO A 156 3.92 7.30 -5.27
N GLN A 157 4.76 8.22 -4.76
CA GLN A 157 5.89 8.75 -5.52
C GLN A 157 6.97 7.70 -5.76
N VAL A 158 7.12 6.75 -4.83
CA VAL A 158 8.08 5.63 -4.96
C VAL A 158 7.75 4.80 -6.19
N LEU A 159 6.51 4.29 -6.28
CA LEU A 159 6.04 3.49 -7.41
C LEU A 159 6.06 4.28 -8.72
N ALA A 160 5.58 5.53 -8.70
CA ALA A 160 5.55 6.40 -9.86
C ALA A 160 6.97 6.72 -10.37
N THR A 161 7.93 6.94 -9.48
CA THR A 161 9.34 7.17 -9.84
C THR A 161 9.96 5.91 -10.45
N ILE A 162 9.77 4.73 -9.83
CA ILE A 162 10.26 3.46 -10.38
C ILE A 162 9.70 3.23 -11.79
N GLN A 163 8.39 3.44 -11.99
CA GLN A 163 7.75 3.25 -13.30
C GLN A 163 8.26 4.23 -14.37
N ALA A 164 8.49 5.50 -14.00
CA ALA A 164 8.94 6.52 -14.93
C ALA A 164 10.41 6.40 -15.31
N THR A 165 11.26 5.83 -14.45
CA THR A 165 12.72 5.85 -14.59
C THR A 165 13.33 4.48 -14.91
N THR A 166 12.50 3.43 -14.97
CA THR A 166 12.95 2.06 -15.26
C THR A 166 12.10 1.42 -16.35
N SER A 167 12.69 0.48 -17.10
CA SER A 167 12.01 -0.29 -18.15
C SER A 167 12.46 -1.75 -18.14
N GLY A 168 11.72 -2.63 -18.83
CA GLY A 168 12.08 -4.04 -19.03
C GLY A 168 12.40 -4.78 -17.72
N GLU A 169 13.49 -5.53 -17.72
CA GLU A 169 13.93 -6.34 -16.58
C GLU A 169 14.32 -5.49 -15.36
N ARG A 170 14.88 -4.29 -15.56
CA ARG A 170 15.20 -3.37 -14.46
C ARG A 170 13.95 -2.94 -13.70
N ARG A 171 12.83 -2.68 -14.41
CA ARG A 171 11.53 -2.37 -13.78
C ARG A 171 11.02 -3.55 -12.98
N THR A 172 11.05 -4.75 -13.54
CA THR A 172 10.65 -5.97 -12.87
C THR A 172 11.41 -6.17 -11.56
N ARG A 173 12.74 -6.00 -11.59
CA ARG A 173 13.58 -6.12 -10.40
C ARG A 173 13.29 -5.03 -9.37
N ALA A 174 13.12 -3.77 -9.79
CA ALA A 174 12.81 -2.67 -8.88
C ALA A 174 11.44 -2.84 -8.21
N MET A 175 10.43 -3.31 -8.94
CA MET A 175 9.10 -3.61 -8.39
C MET A 175 9.14 -4.80 -7.41
N SER A 176 9.95 -5.82 -7.67
CA SER A 176 10.15 -6.93 -6.74
C SER A 176 10.84 -6.48 -5.46
N LEU A 177 11.85 -5.60 -5.57
CA LEU A 177 12.50 -5.00 -4.41
C LEU A 177 11.52 -4.15 -3.60
N TYR A 178 10.68 -3.34 -4.25
CA TYR A 178 9.64 -2.56 -3.57
C TYR A 178 8.69 -3.47 -2.77
N SER A 179 8.16 -4.53 -3.39
CA SER A 179 7.26 -5.47 -2.70
C SER A 179 7.99 -6.21 -1.56
N GLY A 180 9.24 -6.61 -1.78
CA GLY A 180 10.07 -7.21 -0.75
C GLY A 180 10.35 -6.27 0.42
N THR A 181 10.63 -4.99 0.12
CA THR A 181 10.85 -3.95 1.13
C THR A 181 9.62 -3.76 2.02
N ALA A 182 8.41 -3.72 1.43
CA ALA A 182 7.18 -3.59 2.20
C ALA A 182 7.01 -4.71 3.24
N GLY A 183 7.23 -5.98 2.81
CA GLY A 183 7.12 -7.11 3.73
C GLY A 183 8.21 -7.16 4.80
N VAL A 184 9.47 -6.88 4.40
CA VAL A 184 10.58 -6.84 5.36
C VAL A 184 10.39 -5.71 6.36
N ALA A 185 9.99 -4.51 5.90
CA ALA A 185 9.76 -3.37 6.78
C ALA A 185 8.65 -3.63 7.80
N SER A 186 7.56 -4.29 7.38
CA SER A 186 6.45 -4.66 8.28
C SER A 186 6.94 -5.55 9.43
N ALA A 187 7.79 -6.48 9.12
CA ALA A 187 8.33 -7.42 10.09
C ALA A 187 9.44 -6.82 10.96
N VAL A 188 10.37 -6.10 10.32
CA VAL A 188 11.42 -5.36 11.05
C VAL A 188 10.76 -4.36 12.00
N GLY A 189 9.62 -3.74 11.60
CA GLY A 189 8.86 -2.86 12.47
C GLY A 189 8.43 -3.54 13.76
N GLN A 190 7.88 -4.74 13.70
CA GLN A 190 7.47 -5.47 14.90
C GLN A 190 8.66 -5.86 15.79
N VAL A 191 9.73 -6.41 15.19
CA VAL A 191 10.94 -6.78 15.95
C VAL A 191 11.60 -5.54 16.57
N LEU A 192 11.75 -4.49 15.77
CA LEU A 192 12.39 -3.25 16.22
C LEU A 192 11.57 -2.57 17.32
N GLY A 193 10.23 -2.61 17.22
CA GLY A 193 9.33 -2.14 18.26
C GLY A 193 9.56 -2.85 19.57
N GLY A 194 9.63 -4.18 19.55
CA GLY A 194 9.93 -4.98 20.73
C GLY A 194 11.30 -4.66 21.34
N VAL A 195 12.33 -4.51 20.52
CA VAL A 195 13.68 -4.16 20.98
C VAL A 195 13.69 -2.76 21.61
N LEU A 196 13.14 -1.75 20.92
CA LEU A 196 13.18 -0.36 21.39
C LEU A 196 12.41 -0.16 22.71
N VAL A 197 11.24 -0.80 22.84
CA VAL A 197 10.46 -0.75 24.09
C VAL A 197 11.19 -1.49 25.23
N SER A 198 11.84 -2.64 24.94
CA SER A 198 12.52 -3.44 25.96
C SER A 198 13.85 -2.84 26.42
N VAL A 199 14.58 -2.18 25.52
CA VAL A 199 15.89 -1.55 25.84
C VAL A 199 15.72 -0.21 26.53
N ASP A 200 14.55 0.43 26.38
CA ASP A 200 14.24 1.74 26.98
C ASP A 200 15.36 2.77 26.79
N LEU A 201 15.68 3.07 25.52
CA LEU A 201 16.75 3.99 25.17
C LEU A 201 16.57 5.36 25.86
N ALA A 202 17.46 5.67 26.80
CA ALA A 202 17.49 6.92 27.53
C ALA A 202 16.19 7.26 28.31
N GLY A 203 15.46 6.25 28.78
CA GLY A 203 14.22 6.44 29.54
C GLY A 203 13.05 6.96 28.69
N THR A 204 13.11 6.78 27.36
CA THR A 204 12.05 7.26 26.44
C THR A 204 10.90 6.27 26.28
N GLY A 205 11.04 5.05 26.77
CA GLY A 205 10.03 4.00 26.70
C GLY A 205 9.53 3.77 25.27
N TRP A 206 8.19 3.69 25.11
CA TRP A 206 7.54 3.52 23.83
C TRP A 206 7.77 4.68 22.83
N ARG A 207 8.13 5.88 23.31
CA ARG A 207 8.39 7.05 22.47
C ARG A 207 9.51 6.83 21.47
N SER A 208 10.47 5.97 21.81
CA SER A 208 11.62 5.58 20.97
C SER A 208 11.19 5.00 19.62
N ILE A 209 10.03 4.29 19.55
CA ILE A 209 9.53 3.70 18.29
C ILE A 209 9.18 4.75 17.22
N PHE A 210 8.77 5.93 17.65
CA PHE A 210 8.50 7.06 16.76
C PHE A 210 9.77 7.87 16.49
N LEU A 211 10.58 8.14 17.51
CA LEU A 211 11.79 8.95 17.39
C LEU A 211 12.81 8.32 16.44
N ILE A 212 12.88 7.00 16.33
CA ILE A 212 13.78 6.28 15.40
C ILE A 212 13.51 6.63 13.93
N ASN A 213 12.28 6.98 13.58
CA ASN A 213 11.94 7.36 12.22
C ASN A 213 12.57 8.70 11.79
N ALA A 214 12.83 9.60 12.72
CA ALA A 214 13.39 10.92 12.43
C ALA A 214 14.78 10.87 11.77
N PRO A 215 15.79 10.16 12.31
CA PRO A 215 17.09 10.05 11.65
C PRO A 215 17.00 9.28 10.33
N ILE A 216 16.13 8.26 10.22
CA ILE A 216 15.92 7.53 8.96
C ILE A 216 15.30 8.44 7.90
N ALA A 217 14.27 9.23 8.27
CA ALA A 217 13.65 10.21 7.38
C ALA A 217 14.64 11.31 6.96
N ALA A 218 15.46 11.82 7.87
CA ALA A 218 16.51 12.80 7.57
C ALA A 218 17.54 12.23 6.58
N ALA A 219 18.00 11.01 6.77
CA ALA A 219 18.91 10.33 5.85
C ALA A 219 18.26 10.13 4.47
N ALA A 220 17.00 9.65 4.42
CA ALA A 220 16.25 9.48 3.18
C ALA A 220 16.06 10.82 2.45
N LEU A 221 15.80 11.90 3.19
CA LEU A 221 15.66 13.25 2.65
C LEU A 221 16.96 13.74 1.98
N LEU A 222 18.09 13.65 2.68
CA LEU A 222 19.39 14.05 2.16
C LEU A 222 19.79 13.25 0.93
N LEU A 223 19.58 11.94 0.97
CA LEU A 223 19.84 11.06 -0.17
C LEU A 223 18.89 11.36 -1.34
N ALA A 224 17.61 11.68 -1.10
CA ALA A 224 16.65 12.00 -2.14
C ALA A 224 17.03 13.26 -2.91
N LEU A 225 17.49 14.27 -2.21
CA LEU A 225 17.95 15.53 -2.81
C LEU A 225 19.13 15.33 -3.79
N ARG A 226 19.96 14.28 -3.57
CA ARG A 226 21.16 14.01 -4.35
C ARG A 226 20.98 12.94 -5.42
N SER A 227 20.12 11.95 -5.21
CA SER A 227 20.11 10.71 -6.00
C SER A 227 18.81 10.42 -6.75
N VAL A 228 17.69 11.06 -6.36
CA VAL A 228 16.40 10.82 -7.01
C VAL A 228 16.19 11.84 -8.12
N PRO A 229 15.97 11.41 -9.37
CA PRO A 229 15.71 12.33 -10.48
C PRO A 229 14.32 12.96 -10.35
N GLU A 230 14.18 14.24 -10.73
CA GLU A 230 12.87 14.85 -10.84
C GLU A 230 12.14 14.30 -12.06
N THR A 231 10.92 13.83 -11.85
CA THR A 231 10.04 13.35 -12.91
C THR A 231 8.64 13.93 -12.73
N ARG A 232 8.00 14.27 -13.84
CA ARG A 232 6.63 14.78 -13.87
C ARG A 232 5.85 14.06 -14.95
N SER A 233 4.53 14.07 -14.85
CA SER A 233 3.68 13.66 -15.96
C SER A 233 3.75 14.71 -17.06
N ALA A 234 3.85 14.26 -18.33
CA ALA A 234 3.79 15.18 -19.47
C ALA A 234 2.39 15.86 -19.57
N ASN A 235 1.35 15.14 -19.15
CA ASN A 235 -0.02 15.62 -19.11
C ASN A 235 -0.59 15.41 -17.70
N PRO A 236 -0.28 16.31 -16.73
CA PRO A 236 -0.76 16.16 -15.37
C PRO A 236 -2.28 16.33 -15.32
N ALA A 237 -2.96 15.33 -14.79
CA ALA A 237 -4.40 15.42 -14.58
C ALA A 237 -4.68 16.43 -13.45
N ARG A 238 -5.73 17.25 -13.61
CA ARG A 238 -6.18 18.16 -12.55
C ARG A 238 -6.65 17.38 -11.34
N VAL A 239 -6.49 17.97 -10.15
CA VAL A 239 -7.03 17.38 -8.91
C VAL A 239 -8.54 17.39 -8.98
N ASP A 240 -9.13 16.22 -8.92
CA ASP A 240 -10.57 16.05 -8.75
C ASP A 240 -10.92 16.20 -7.26
N VAL A 241 -11.19 17.42 -6.85
CA VAL A 241 -11.55 17.74 -5.45
C VAL A 241 -12.85 17.04 -5.05
N ARG A 242 -13.84 16.97 -5.95
CA ARG A 242 -15.14 16.34 -5.67
C ARG A 242 -15.00 14.83 -5.48
N GLY A 243 -14.29 14.17 -6.40
CA GLY A 243 -13.98 12.74 -6.28
C GLY A 243 -13.15 12.44 -5.03
N THR A 244 -12.16 13.29 -4.70
CA THR A 244 -11.36 13.14 -3.48
C THR A 244 -12.21 13.26 -2.22
N LEU A 245 -13.09 14.26 -2.11
CA LEU A 245 -13.97 14.43 -0.95
C LEU A 245 -14.96 13.28 -0.81
N LEU A 246 -15.55 12.79 -1.92
CA LEU A 246 -16.46 11.65 -1.89
C LEU A 246 -15.75 10.34 -1.54
N LEU A 247 -14.54 10.12 -2.05
CA LEU A 247 -13.71 8.98 -1.66
C LEU A 247 -13.36 9.04 -0.17
N THR A 248 -12.96 10.22 0.31
CA THR A 248 -12.69 10.48 1.73
C THR A 248 -13.91 10.14 2.57
N LEU A 249 -15.08 10.70 2.21
CA LEU A 249 -16.32 10.46 2.92
C LEU A 249 -16.70 8.97 2.92
N SER A 250 -16.55 8.30 1.78
CA SER A 250 -16.82 6.87 1.64
C SER A 250 -15.92 6.04 2.57
N LEU A 251 -14.60 6.27 2.56
CA LEU A 251 -13.67 5.52 3.38
C LEU A 251 -13.82 5.82 4.87
N VAL A 252 -13.97 7.08 5.25
CA VAL A 252 -14.17 7.49 6.65
C VAL A 252 -15.49 6.91 7.19
N SER A 253 -16.58 7.01 6.41
CA SER A 253 -17.88 6.50 6.83
C SER A 253 -17.96 4.97 6.94
N LEU A 254 -17.03 4.25 6.32
CA LEU A 254 -16.88 2.81 6.49
C LEU A 254 -15.93 2.48 7.65
N LEU A 255 -14.72 3.04 7.63
CA LEU A 255 -13.64 2.59 8.52
C LEU A 255 -13.81 3.08 9.95
N VAL A 256 -14.18 4.36 10.16
CA VAL A 256 -14.30 4.93 11.51
C VAL A 256 -15.34 4.19 12.36
N PRO A 257 -16.58 3.95 11.90
CA PRO A 257 -17.53 3.21 12.74
C PRO A 257 -17.15 1.75 12.95
N LEU A 258 -16.39 1.13 12.06
CA LEU A 258 -15.94 -0.25 12.26
C LEU A 258 -14.77 -0.34 13.25
N THR A 259 -13.94 0.69 13.36
CA THR A 259 -12.87 0.76 14.38
C THR A 259 -13.40 1.18 15.73
N GLU A 260 -14.21 2.27 15.79
CA GLU A 260 -14.60 2.91 17.04
C GLU A 260 -15.97 2.46 17.57
N GLY A 261 -16.81 1.89 16.69
CA GLY A 261 -18.19 1.54 17.06
C GLY A 261 -18.28 0.55 18.22
N ARG A 262 -17.35 -0.42 18.26
CA ARG A 262 -17.31 -1.44 19.31
C ARG A 262 -16.91 -0.84 20.67
N SER A 263 -15.84 -0.08 20.73
CA SER A 263 -15.30 0.50 21.97
C SER A 263 -16.28 1.50 22.60
N THR A 264 -17.12 2.13 21.78
CA THR A 264 -18.14 3.10 22.19
C THR A 264 -19.54 2.50 22.34
N GLY A 265 -19.71 1.17 22.18
CA GLY A 265 -21.01 0.47 22.32
C GLY A 265 -21.98 0.70 21.15
N TRP A 266 -21.50 0.93 19.96
CA TRP A 266 -22.27 1.15 18.73
C TRP A 266 -23.29 2.30 18.83
N PRO A 267 -22.85 3.53 19.15
CA PRO A 267 -23.72 4.69 19.27
C PRO A 267 -24.37 5.04 17.92
N LEU A 268 -25.42 5.87 17.94
CA LEU A 268 -26.19 6.23 16.75
C LEU A 268 -25.34 6.79 15.61
N TRP A 269 -24.28 7.56 15.93
CA TRP A 269 -23.39 8.10 14.89
C TRP A 269 -22.69 7.02 14.07
N SER A 270 -22.36 5.86 14.65
CA SER A 270 -21.72 4.75 13.92
C SER A 270 -22.66 4.14 12.89
N TRP A 271 -23.93 3.97 13.20
CA TRP A 271 -24.95 3.49 12.26
C TRP A 271 -25.25 4.52 11.17
N VAL A 272 -25.29 5.81 11.53
CA VAL A 272 -25.45 6.91 10.55
C VAL A 272 -24.30 6.90 9.57
N LEU A 273 -23.04 6.81 10.02
CA LEU A 273 -21.88 6.74 9.13
C LEU A 273 -21.91 5.50 8.24
N LEU A 274 -22.25 4.32 8.78
CA LEU A 274 -22.41 3.11 7.98
C LEU A 274 -23.51 3.26 6.91
N GLY A 275 -24.57 4.00 7.20
CA GLY A 275 -25.62 4.37 6.23
C GLY A 275 -25.14 5.38 5.17
N VAL A 276 -24.24 6.29 5.55
CA VAL A 276 -23.62 7.27 4.61
C VAL A 276 -22.68 6.58 3.61
N PHE A 277 -21.99 5.50 4.02
CA PHE A 277 -21.03 4.78 3.16
C PHE A 277 -21.58 4.38 1.79
N PRO A 278 -22.70 3.65 1.64
CA PRO A 278 -23.23 3.27 0.34
C PRO A 278 -23.68 4.48 -0.48
N LEU A 279 -24.21 5.52 0.16
CA LEU A 279 -24.62 6.76 -0.51
C LEU A 279 -23.41 7.54 -1.04
N ALA A 280 -22.36 7.71 -0.23
CA ALA A 280 -21.12 8.36 -0.63
C ALA A 280 -20.43 7.59 -1.76
N THR A 281 -20.40 6.26 -1.68
CA THR A 281 -19.83 5.39 -2.73
C THR A 281 -20.62 5.48 -4.03
N ALA A 282 -21.96 5.48 -3.97
CA ALA A 282 -22.80 5.66 -5.14
C ALA A 282 -22.61 7.05 -5.77
N ALA A 283 -22.56 8.10 -4.95
CA ALA A 283 -22.27 9.47 -5.40
C ALA A 283 -20.87 9.58 -6.05
N LEU A 284 -19.84 8.96 -5.44
CA LEU A 284 -18.51 8.88 -6.02
C LEU A 284 -18.56 8.25 -7.41
N VAL A 285 -19.14 7.06 -7.55
CA VAL A 285 -19.25 6.38 -8.85
C VAL A 285 -20.04 7.21 -9.86
N ALA A 286 -21.09 7.91 -9.44
CA ALA A 286 -21.88 8.78 -10.33
C ALA A 286 -21.06 9.99 -10.82
N VAL A 287 -20.31 10.65 -9.92
CA VAL A 287 -19.45 11.80 -10.26
C VAL A 287 -18.33 11.35 -11.19
N GLU A 288 -17.60 10.27 -10.85
CA GLU A 288 -16.51 9.73 -11.65
C GLU A 288 -16.97 9.35 -13.07
N ARG A 289 -18.17 8.74 -13.21
CA ARG A 289 -18.77 8.44 -14.52
C ARG A 289 -19.12 9.70 -15.31
N ARG A 290 -19.58 10.76 -14.64
CA ARG A 290 -19.88 12.04 -15.30
C ARG A 290 -18.61 12.74 -15.77
N GLU A 291 -17.58 12.77 -14.93
CA GLU A 291 -16.28 13.35 -15.27
C GLU A 291 -15.65 12.61 -16.47
N GLU A 292 -15.70 11.28 -16.47
CA GLU A 292 -15.17 10.47 -17.58
C GLU A 292 -15.93 10.69 -18.88
N ARG A 293 -17.28 10.77 -18.84
CA ARG A 293 -18.12 11.06 -20.02
C ARG A 293 -17.89 12.47 -20.56
N ALA A 294 -17.55 13.43 -19.68
CA ALA A 294 -17.19 14.79 -20.05
C ALA A 294 -15.76 14.93 -20.61
N GLY A 295 -15.03 13.82 -20.81
CA GLY A 295 -13.64 13.82 -21.29
C GLY A 295 -12.65 14.37 -20.27
N ARG A 296 -13.06 14.57 -19.02
CA ARG A 296 -12.17 14.95 -17.91
C ARG A 296 -11.53 13.71 -17.30
N THR A 297 -10.47 13.90 -16.54
CA THR A 297 -9.72 12.80 -15.90
C THR A 297 -10.23 12.57 -14.49
N PRO A 298 -11.12 11.58 -14.27
CA PRO A 298 -11.65 11.26 -12.94
C PRO A 298 -10.55 10.74 -12.01
N LEU A 299 -10.80 10.77 -10.70
CA LEU A 299 -9.84 10.29 -9.68
C LEU A 299 -9.60 8.79 -9.82
N VAL A 300 -10.67 8.02 -9.93
CA VAL A 300 -10.69 6.58 -10.16
C VAL A 300 -11.51 6.31 -11.42
N PRO A 301 -10.89 6.26 -12.61
CA PRO A 301 -11.64 6.07 -13.86
C PRO A 301 -12.48 4.79 -13.81
N PRO A 302 -13.82 4.86 -13.92
CA PRO A 302 -14.68 3.67 -13.96
C PRO A 302 -14.36 2.73 -15.12
N SER A 303 -13.85 3.26 -16.25
CA SER A 303 -13.36 2.45 -17.37
C SER A 303 -12.21 1.54 -16.96
N LEU A 304 -11.35 1.99 -16.06
CA LEU A 304 -10.22 1.20 -15.55
C LEU A 304 -10.69 -0.04 -14.79
N LEU A 305 -11.79 0.07 -14.03
CA LEU A 305 -12.40 -1.05 -13.32
C LEU A 305 -13.09 -2.08 -14.25
N ARG A 306 -13.32 -1.70 -15.53
CA ARG A 306 -13.83 -2.62 -16.56
C ARG A 306 -12.72 -3.45 -17.20
N VAL A 307 -11.47 -3.01 -17.10
CA VAL A 307 -10.32 -3.76 -17.60
C VAL A 307 -10.23 -5.07 -16.82
N HIS A 308 -10.14 -6.20 -17.53
CA HIS A 308 -10.24 -7.52 -16.91
C HIS A 308 -9.10 -7.78 -15.91
N SER A 309 -7.87 -7.40 -16.26
CA SER A 309 -6.70 -7.56 -15.37
C SER A 309 -6.83 -6.74 -14.09
N VAL A 310 -7.35 -5.51 -14.17
CA VAL A 310 -7.60 -4.65 -13.01
C VAL A 310 -8.65 -5.25 -12.11
N ARG A 311 -9.84 -5.53 -12.65
CA ARG A 311 -10.96 -6.07 -11.87
C ARG A 311 -10.60 -7.38 -11.18
N SER A 312 -10.01 -8.32 -11.93
CA SER A 312 -9.64 -9.62 -11.38
C SER A 312 -8.49 -9.53 -10.37
N GLY A 313 -7.51 -8.66 -10.62
CA GLY A 313 -6.41 -8.44 -9.70
C GLY A 313 -6.86 -7.76 -8.39
N LEU A 314 -7.71 -6.73 -8.48
CA LEU A 314 -8.29 -6.08 -7.29
C LEU A 314 -9.19 -7.04 -6.50
N ALA A 315 -9.93 -7.92 -7.18
CA ALA A 315 -10.74 -8.96 -6.53
C ALA A 315 -9.88 -9.95 -5.70
N VAL A 316 -8.63 -10.19 -6.08
CA VAL A 316 -7.68 -11.01 -5.29
C VAL A 316 -7.05 -10.20 -4.16
N ILE A 317 -6.66 -8.95 -4.44
CA ILE A 317 -5.98 -8.07 -3.48
C ILE A 317 -6.91 -7.71 -2.30
N ALA A 318 -8.19 -7.47 -2.54
CA ALA A 318 -9.13 -7.05 -1.50
C ALA A 318 -9.24 -8.08 -0.35
N PRO A 319 -9.67 -9.34 -0.56
CA PRO A 319 -9.74 -10.31 0.53
C PRO A 319 -8.36 -10.65 1.10
N PHE A 320 -7.31 -10.71 0.28
CA PHE A 320 -5.95 -10.87 0.78
C PHE A 320 -5.59 -9.80 1.81
N SER A 321 -5.90 -8.52 1.52
CA SER A 321 -5.56 -7.39 2.40
C SER A 321 -6.36 -7.41 3.69
N VAL A 322 -7.66 -7.77 3.64
CA VAL A 322 -8.47 -8.01 4.85
C VAL A 322 -7.81 -9.07 5.73
N GLY A 323 -7.46 -10.20 5.12
CA GLY A 323 -6.80 -11.29 5.85
C GLY A 323 -5.47 -10.86 6.45
N TRP A 324 -4.65 -10.11 5.71
CA TRP A 324 -3.34 -9.69 6.20
C TRP A 324 -3.43 -8.71 7.37
N GLY A 325 -4.25 -7.66 7.25
CA GLY A 325 -4.41 -6.67 8.33
C GLY A 325 -4.93 -7.31 9.61
N GLY A 326 -6.01 -8.09 9.51
CA GLY A 326 -6.59 -8.81 10.65
C GLY A 326 -5.63 -9.82 11.28
N PHE A 327 -4.93 -10.60 10.45
CA PHE A 327 -3.94 -11.59 10.92
C PHE A 327 -2.83 -10.95 11.76
N MET A 328 -2.23 -9.88 11.23
CA MET A 328 -1.12 -9.21 11.91
C MET A 328 -1.55 -8.62 13.26
N PHE A 329 -2.74 -8.00 13.31
CA PHE A 329 -3.28 -7.43 14.53
C PHE A 329 -3.56 -8.50 15.58
N VAL A 330 -4.36 -9.51 15.24
CA VAL A 330 -4.75 -10.58 16.17
C VAL A 330 -3.54 -11.37 16.64
N LEU A 331 -2.60 -11.70 15.73
CA LEU A 331 -1.39 -12.43 16.09
C LEU A 331 -0.52 -11.64 17.08
N ALA A 332 -0.37 -10.32 16.88
CA ALA A 332 0.41 -9.48 17.78
C ALA A 332 -0.17 -9.47 19.20
N VAL A 333 -1.49 -9.34 19.33
CA VAL A 333 -2.19 -9.38 20.63
C VAL A 333 -2.05 -10.76 21.27
N VAL A 334 -2.28 -11.83 20.53
CA VAL A 334 -2.19 -13.21 21.05
C VAL A 334 -0.79 -13.57 21.52
N LEU A 335 0.27 -13.18 20.78
CA LEU A 335 1.64 -13.44 21.19
C LEU A 335 1.99 -12.73 22.50
N GLN A 336 1.53 -11.48 22.69
CA GLN A 336 1.87 -10.69 23.86
C GLN A 336 0.94 -10.96 25.06
N GLU A 337 -0.36 -10.86 24.88
CA GLU A 337 -1.33 -10.99 25.95
C GLU A 337 -1.75 -12.46 26.18
N GLY A 338 -1.93 -13.23 25.10
CA GLY A 338 -2.35 -14.64 25.17
C GLY A 338 -1.23 -15.57 25.65
N LEU A 339 -0.09 -15.52 25.00
CA LEU A 339 1.09 -16.34 25.35
C LEU A 339 2.01 -15.62 26.35
N ARG A 340 1.72 -14.40 26.73
CA ARG A 340 2.51 -13.56 27.66
C ARG A 340 3.97 -13.44 27.25
N LEU A 341 4.25 -13.41 25.95
CA LEU A 341 5.60 -13.19 25.43
C LEU A 341 5.95 -11.72 25.56
N GLY A 342 7.14 -11.43 26.04
CA GLY A 342 7.64 -10.05 26.03
C GLY A 342 7.69 -9.50 24.58
N PRO A 343 7.62 -8.17 24.42
CA PRO A 343 7.53 -7.52 23.10
C PRO A 343 8.63 -7.96 22.12
N MET A 344 9.87 -8.07 22.59
CA MET A 344 11.00 -8.54 21.79
C MET A 344 10.81 -10.00 21.30
N THR A 345 10.37 -10.88 22.18
CA THR A 345 10.18 -12.31 21.88
C THR A 345 9.02 -12.49 20.90
N ALA A 346 7.92 -11.73 21.08
CA ALA A 346 6.78 -11.70 20.16
C ALA A 346 7.19 -11.22 18.77
N GLY A 347 8.03 -10.18 18.67
CA GLY A 347 8.59 -9.70 17.42
C GLY A 347 9.48 -10.76 16.73
N LEU A 348 10.36 -11.42 17.47
CA LEU A 348 11.26 -12.47 16.96
C LEU A 348 10.47 -13.69 16.45
N ALA A 349 9.32 -14.02 17.03
CA ALA A 349 8.46 -15.09 16.58
C ALA A 349 7.96 -14.90 15.12
N LEU A 350 7.97 -13.66 14.59
CA LEU A 350 7.58 -13.35 13.24
C LEU A 350 8.72 -13.48 12.21
N LEU A 351 9.99 -13.62 12.63
CA LEU A 351 11.13 -13.71 11.71
C LEU A 351 11.00 -14.81 10.66
N PRO A 352 10.52 -16.05 10.98
CA PRO A 352 10.32 -17.08 9.96
C PRO A 352 9.37 -16.66 8.84
N MET A 353 8.28 -15.95 9.19
CA MET A 353 7.34 -15.43 8.21
C MET A 353 7.99 -14.42 7.27
N CYS A 354 8.81 -13.54 7.81
CA CYS A 354 9.46 -12.46 7.08
C CYS A 354 10.52 -12.97 6.12
N ALA A 355 11.36 -13.89 6.59
CA ALA A 355 12.37 -14.53 5.77
C ALA A 355 11.72 -15.29 4.60
N ALA A 356 10.65 -16.03 4.87
CA ALA A 356 9.91 -16.76 3.87
C ALA A 356 9.17 -15.83 2.89
N TYR A 357 8.58 -14.72 3.38
CA TYR A 357 7.98 -13.70 2.53
C TYR A 357 9.01 -13.07 1.57
N LEU A 358 10.18 -12.71 2.07
CA LEU A 358 11.25 -12.17 1.24
C LEU A 358 11.67 -13.17 0.16
N ALA A 359 11.89 -14.43 0.53
CA ALA A 359 12.23 -15.50 -0.41
C ALA A 359 11.14 -15.66 -1.49
N GLY A 360 9.87 -15.70 -1.09
CA GLY A 360 8.71 -15.77 -1.99
C GLY A 360 8.62 -14.56 -2.92
N SER A 361 8.81 -13.35 -2.41
CA SER A 361 8.73 -12.11 -3.19
C SER A 361 9.85 -11.99 -4.24
N MET A 362 11.02 -12.52 -3.95
CA MET A 362 12.14 -12.59 -4.90
C MET A 362 11.98 -13.70 -5.95
N ALA A 363 11.41 -14.85 -5.56
CA ALA A 363 11.15 -15.97 -6.45
C ALA A 363 9.90 -15.74 -7.33
N GLY A 364 8.87 -15.09 -6.79
CA GLY A 364 7.56 -14.90 -7.40
C GLY A 364 7.61 -14.38 -8.84
N PRO A 365 8.33 -13.28 -9.16
CA PRO A 365 8.41 -12.78 -10.53
C PRO A 365 9.06 -13.73 -11.53
N ARG A 366 10.08 -14.51 -11.10
CA ARG A 366 10.73 -15.52 -11.95
C ARG A 366 9.79 -16.70 -12.21
N LEU A 367 9.12 -17.16 -11.18
CA LEU A 367 8.14 -18.25 -11.30
C LEU A 367 6.93 -17.80 -12.13
N ALA A 368 6.46 -16.57 -11.96
CA ALA A 368 5.35 -16.01 -12.73
C ALA A 368 5.69 -15.85 -14.21
N ALA A 369 6.94 -15.57 -14.58
CA ALA A 369 7.40 -15.56 -15.96
C ALA A 369 7.31 -16.95 -16.61
N ARG A 370 7.48 -18.04 -15.83
CA ARG A 370 7.45 -19.42 -16.32
C ARG A 370 6.05 -20.05 -16.23
N TYR A 371 5.32 -19.82 -15.14
CA TYR A 371 4.05 -20.51 -14.82
C TYR A 371 2.82 -19.60 -14.89
N GLY A 372 3.01 -18.31 -15.19
CA GLY A 372 1.93 -17.32 -15.30
C GLY A 372 1.12 -17.16 -14.00
N ARG A 373 -0.20 -17.02 -14.13
CA ARG A 373 -1.14 -16.84 -13.00
C ARG A 373 -1.13 -17.96 -11.97
N ARG A 374 -0.68 -19.19 -12.36
CA ARG A 374 -0.65 -20.34 -11.45
C ARG A 374 0.19 -20.07 -10.20
N VAL A 375 1.18 -19.17 -10.29
CA VAL A 375 2.01 -18.78 -9.15
C VAL A 375 1.19 -18.05 -8.09
N VAL A 376 0.25 -17.19 -8.49
CA VAL A 376 -0.65 -16.48 -7.56
C VAL A 376 -1.55 -17.48 -6.84
N THR A 377 -2.15 -18.43 -7.58
CA THR A 377 -2.99 -19.47 -7.01
C THR A 377 -2.19 -20.40 -6.08
N ALA A 378 -0.98 -20.79 -6.48
CA ALA A 378 -0.10 -21.60 -5.63
C ALA A 378 0.28 -20.82 -4.35
N GLY A 379 0.57 -19.50 -4.46
CA GLY A 379 0.82 -18.64 -3.31
C GLY A 379 -0.37 -18.60 -2.35
N ALA A 380 -1.60 -18.45 -2.88
CA ALA A 380 -2.81 -18.45 -2.07
C ALA A 380 -3.08 -19.80 -1.38
N LEU A 381 -2.81 -20.93 -2.06
CA LEU A 381 -2.91 -22.28 -1.47
C LEU A 381 -1.86 -22.50 -0.37
N ILE A 382 -0.63 -22.06 -0.60
CA ILE A 382 0.44 -22.11 0.41
C ILE A 382 0.05 -21.25 1.62
N GLN A 383 -0.52 -20.07 1.40
CA GLN A 383 -1.04 -19.22 2.47
C GLN A 383 -2.15 -19.92 3.26
N LEU A 384 -3.09 -20.58 2.58
CA LEU A 384 -4.14 -21.39 3.21
C LEU A 384 -3.55 -22.48 4.11
N THR A 385 -2.57 -23.24 3.59
CA THR A 385 -1.86 -24.26 4.35
C THR A 385 -1.15 -23.64 5.56
N GLY A 386 -0.46 -22.50 5.39
CA GLY A 386 0.21 -21.80 6.47
C GLY A 386 -0.75 -21.38 7.59
N LEU A 387 -1.88 -20.77 7.23
CA LEU A 387 -2.90 -20.37 8.21
C LEU A 387 -3.52 -21.58 8.92
N THR A 388 -3.78 -22.68 8.21
CA THR A 388 -4.28 -23.93 8.81
C THR A 388 -3.24 -24.51 9.77
N THR A 389 -1.94 -24.47 9.43
CA THR A 389 -0.86 -24.92 10.30
C THR A 389 -0.76 -24.06 11.56
N VAL A 390 -0.83 -22.73 11.41
CA VAL A 390 -0.88 -21.79 12.57
C VAL A 390 -2.06 -22.12 13.47
N LEU A 391 -3.25 -22.28 12.89
CA LEU A 391 -4.46 -22.63 13.63
C LEU A 391 -4.32 -23.98 14.38
N ALA A 392 -3.79 -25.01 13.73
CA ALA A 392 -3.53 -26.30 14.35
C ALA A 392 -2.51 -26.20 15.50
N THR A 393 -1.46 -25.41 15.31
CA THR A 393 -0.43 -25.17 16.35
C THR A 393 -1.04 -24.56 17.60
N PHE A 394 -1.91 -23.55 17.46
CA PHE A 394 -2.61 -22.95 18.60
C PHE A 394 -3.70 -23.86 19.18
N TRP A 395 -4.34 -24.69 18.35
CA TRP A 395 -5.35 -25.65 18.81
C TRP A 395 -4.75 -26.70 19.71
N PHE A 396 -3.64 -27.31 19.32
CA PHE A 396 -3.07 -28.47 20.04
C PHE A 396 -2.01 -28.09 21.07
N GLY A 397 -1.36 -26.93 20.94
CA GLY A 397 -0.17 -26.60 21.69
C GLY A 397 -0.30 -25.43 22.69
N TRP A 398 -1.50 -24.85 22.87
CA TRP A 398 -1.67 -23.59 23.59
C TRP A 398 -0.93 -23.50 24.94
N ASP A 399 -1.08 -24.50 25.80
CA ASP A 399 -0.58 -24.48 27.20
C ASP A 399 0.95 -24.62 27.33
N GLY A 400 1.64 -24.99 26.26
CA GLY A 400 3.11 -25.15 26.23
C GLY A 400 3.78 -24.41 25.08
N LEU A 401 3.06 -23.53 24.39
CA LEU A 401 3.54 -22.91 23.16
C LEU A 401 4.53 -21.79 23.47
N GLY A 402 5.81 -22.06 23.19
CA GLY A 402 6.84 -21.00 23.18
C GLY A 402 6.84 -20.20 21.88
N ALA A 403 7.67 -19.15 21.82
CA ALA A 403 7.78 -18.23 20.68
C ALA A 403 8.08 -18.93 19.33
N ALA A 404 8.78 -20.04 19.33
CA ALA A 404 9.14 -20.81 18.13
C ALA A 404 7.98 -21.67 17.60
N GLY A 405 6.99 -21.98 18.43
CA GLY A 405 5.89 -22.91 18.08
C GLY A 405 5.14 -22.53 16.81
N PRO A 406 4.63 -21.30 16.64
CA PRO A 406 3.95 -20.89 15.43
C PRO A 406 4.87 -20.70 14.21
N GLY A 407 6.19 -20.72 14.40
CA GLY A 407 7.20 -20.44 13.38
C GLY A 407 7.03 -21.18 12.04
N PRO A 408 6.84 -22.53 12.03
CA PRO A 408 6.66 -23.27 10.80
C PRO A 408 5.41 -22.82 10.00
N GLY A 409 4.26 -22.64 10.67
CA GLY A 409 3.05 -22.14 10.05
C GLY A 409 3.21 -20.72 9.53
N LEU A 410 3.88 -19.86 10.29
CA LEU A 410 4.20 -18.49 9.90
C LEU A 410 5.14 -18.44 8.68
N ALA A 411 6.14 -19.31 8.61
CA ALA A 411 7.01 -19.40 7.44
C ALA A 411 6.25 -19.79 6.18
N ILE A 412 5.38 -20.81 6.26
CA ILE A 412 4.53 -21.21 5.14
C ILE A 412 3.60 -20.07 4.73
N GLN A 413 3.00 -19.37 5.68
CA GLN A 413 2.14 -18.21 5.46
C GLN A 413 2.90 -17.11 4.71
N GLY A 414 4.08 -16.73 5.19
CA GLY A 414 4.92 -15.70 4.57
C GLY A 414 5.34 -16.06 3.15
N LEU A 415 5.73 -17.31 2.90
CA LEU A 415 6.08 -17.78 1.55
C LEU A 415 4.89 -17.62 0.58
N GLY A 416 3.70 -18.04 1.00
CA GLY A 416 2.47 -17.90 0.21
C GLY A 416 2.17 -16.45 -0.14
N GLN A 417 2.25 -15.54 0.82
CA GLN A 417 2.05 -14.10 0.63
C GLN A 417 3.09 -13.50 -0.33
N GLY A 418 4.37 -13.86 -0.17
CA GLY A 418 5.46 -13.40 -1.03
C GLY A 418 5.32 -13.86 -2.48
N LEU A 419 4.76 -15.03 -2.72
CA LEU A 419 4.46 -15.54 -4.06
C LEU A 419 3.21 -14.90 -4.69
N LEU A 420 2.28 -14.37 -3.87
CA LEU A 420 1.01 -13.83 -4.33
C LEU A 420 1.12 -12.35 -4.75
N ILE A 421 1.69 -11.49 -3.91
CA ILE A 421 1.62 -10.02 -4.07
C ILE A 421 2.35 -9.50 -5.31
N PRO A 422 3.67 -9.75 -5.55
CA PRO A 422 4.38 -9.15 -6.67
C PRO A 422 3.83 -9.57 -8.05
N PRO A 423 3.46 -10.86 -8.28
CA PRO A 423 2.83 -11.24 -9.54
C PRO A 423 1.45 -10.61 -9.74
N THR A 424 0.64 -10.47 -8.67
CA THR A 424 -0.69 -9.84 -8.78
C THR A 424 -0.58 -8.37 -9.16
N LEU A 425 0.40 -7.63 -8.61
CA LEU A 425 0.68 -6.25 -9.01
C LEU A 425 0.99 -6.15 -10.52
N ARG A 426 1.79 -7.07 -11.04
CA ARG A 426 2.10 -7.12 -12.48
C ARG A 426 0.87 -7.42 -13.32
N ILE A 427 0.00 -8.32 -12.88
CA ILE A 427 -1.27 -8.65 -13.57
C ILE A 427 -2.16 -7.41 -13.63
N VAL A 428 -2.37 -6.71 -12.52
CA VAL A 428 -3.20 -5.48 -12.47
C VAL A 428 -2.72 -4.45 -13.48
N LEU A 429 -1.41 -4.27 -13.60
CA LEU A 429 -0.81 -3.26 -14.47
C LEU A 429 -0.62 -3.72 -15.93
N SER A 430 -0.83 -5.00 -16.26
CA SER A 430 -0.47 -5.59 -17.56
C SER A 430 -1.25 -5.02 -18.75
N GLU A 431 -2.53 -4.71 -18.56
CA GLU A 431 -3.43 -4.19 -19.60
C GLU A 431 -3.64 -2.67 -19.49
N ILE A 432 -2.96 -2.01 -18.55
CA ILE A 432 -3.08 -0.56 -18.35
C ILE A 432 -2.06 0.15 -19.25
N PRO A 433 -2.47 1.12 -20.08
CA PRO A 433 -1.57 1.95 -20.85
C PRO A 433 -0.53 2.65 -19.95
N VAL A 434 0.69 2.82 -20.45
CA VAL A 434 1.83 3.36 -19.68
C VAL A 434 1.56 4.77 -19.14
N ASP A 435 0.82 5.58 -19.89
CA ASP A 435 0.37 6.93 -19.50
C ASP A 435 -0.62 6.93 -18.33
N ARG A 436 -1.35 5.82 -18.09
CA ARG A 436 -2.32 5.63 -16.99
C ARG A 436 -1.82 4.69 -15.89
N ALA A 437 -0.61 4.16 -15.99
CA ALA A 437 -0.06 3.20 -15.03
C ALA A 437 0.02 3.76 -13.60
N GLY A 438 0.25 5.07 -13.44
CA GLY A 438 0.21 5.76 -12.14
C GLY A 438 -1.16 5.70 -11.47
N VAL A 439 -2.23 5.90 -12.25
CA VAL A 439 -3.61 5.79 -11.73
C VAL A 439 -3.93 4.35 -11.34
N GLY A 440 -3.55 3.39 -12.18
CA GLY A 440 -3.77 1.96 -11.89
C GLY A 440 -3.06 1.48 -10.63
N SER A 441 -1.81 1.89 -10.43
CA SER A 441 -1.07 1.58 -9.19
C SER A 441 -1.68 2.29 -7.98
N GLY A 442 -2.13 3.54 -8.13
CA GLY A 442 -2.83 4.28 -7.08
C GLY A 442 -4.11 3.56 -6.62
N VAL A 443 -4.97 3.17 -7.56
CA VAL A 443 -6.20 2.40 -7.27
C VAL A 443 -5.88 1.09 -6.53
N MET A 444 -4.86 0.36 -6.97
CA MET A 444 -4.45 -0.88 -6.33
C MET A 444 -3.98 -0.65 -4.89
N VAL A 445 -3.09 0.31 -4.66
CA VAL A 445 -2.54 0.58 -3.31
C VAL A 445 -3.63 1.12 -2.39
N THR A 446 -4.53 1.99 -2.89
CA THR A 446 -5.70 2.45 -2.11
C THR A 446 -6.60 1.29 -1.71
N THR A 447 -6.91 0.39 -2.66
CA THR A 447 -7.68 -0.83 -2.37
C THR A 447 -6.98 -1.66 -1.29
N GLN A 448 -5.68 -1.92 -1.45
CA GLN A 448 -4.91 -2.67 -0.47
C GLN A 448 -4.99 -2.06 0.93
N GLN A 449 -4.77 -0.76 1.06
CA GLN A 449 -4.76 -0.07 2.36
C GLN A 449 -6.14 0.01 2.99
N ALA A 450 -7.18 0.33 2.20
CA ALA A 450 -8.55 0.37 2.70
C ALA A 450 -9.02 -1.01 3.21
N PHE A 451 -8.74 -2.07 2.46
CA PHE A 451 -9.11 -3.42 2.86
C PHE A 451 -8.23 -3.98 3.98
N MET A 452 -6.97 -3.52 4.12
CA MET A 452 -6.13 -3.84 5.27
C MET A 452 -6.68 -3.22 6.55
N ALA A 453 -7.07 -1.93 6.52
CA ALA A 453 -7.73 -1.26 7.63
C ALA A 453 -9.08 -1.92 7.98
N LEU A 454 -9.87 -2.30 6.96
CA LEU A 454 -11.10 -3.06 7.14
C LEU A 454 -10.84 -4.41 7.83
N GLY A 455 -9.73 -5.07 7.51
CA GLY A 455 -9.31 -6.33 8.14
C GLY A 455 -9.01 -6.17 9.63
N VAL A 456 -8.27 -5.13 10.00
CA VAL A 456 -8.03 -4.78 11.41
C VAL A 456 -9.35 -4.49 12.11
N ALA A 457 -10.19 -3.64 11.52
CA ALA A 457 -11.48 -3.24 12.09
C ALA A 457 -12.46 -4.40 12.26
N THR A 458 -12.51 -5.37 11.36
CA THR A 458 -13.45 -6.49 11.41
C THR A 458 -12.92 -7.68 12.21
N MET A 459 -11.74 -8.19 11.84
CA MET A 459 -11.14 -9.36 12.51
C MET A 459 -10.63 -9.00 13.91
N GLY A 460 -10.05 -7.80 14.07
CA GLY A 460 -9.65 -7.28 15.38
C GLY A 460 -10.84 -7.11 16.32
N SER A 461 -11.93 -6.48 15.86
CA SER A 461 -13.15 -6.32 16.66
C SER A 461 -13.80 -7.67 16.98
N LEU A 462 -13.84 -8.62 16.06
CA LEU A 462 -14.33 -9.98 16.32
C LEU A 462 -13.51 -10.65 17.44
N PHE A 463 -12.18 -10.63 17.31
CA PHE A 463 -11.29 -11.21 18.32
C PHE A 463 -11.47 -10.57 19.68
N LEU A 464 -11.40 -9.24 19.76
CA LEU A 464 -11.51 -8.49 21.00
C LEU A 464 -12.90 -8.60 21.66
N SER A 465 -13.96 -8.85 20.89
CA SER A 465 -15.30 -9.10 21.44
C SER A 465 -15.45 -10.48 22.06
N LEU A 466 -14.74 -11.48 21.52
CA LEU A 466 -14.79 -12.86 22.00
C LEU A 466 -13.82 -13.12 23.15
N ALA A 467 -12.66 -12.46 23.17
CA ALA A 467 -11.60 -12.70 24.15
C ALA A 467 -12.05 -12.61 25.63
N PRO A 468 -12.88 -11.62 26.06
CA PRO A 468 -13.33 -11.54 27.45
C PRO A 468 -14.28 -12.65 27.87
N SER A 469 -15.10 -13.18 26.96
CA SER A 469 -16.15 -14.17 27.25
C SER A 469 -15.71 -15.61 26.99
N ALA A 470 -15.00 -15.86 25.91
CA ALA A 470 -14.56 -17.20 25.47
C ALA A 470 -13.11 -17.51 25.82
N GLY A 471 -12.31 -16.49 26.19
CA GLY A 471 -10.87 -16.62 26.38
C GLY A 471 -10.06 -16.42 25.10
N MET A 472 -8.77 -16.09 25.26
CA MET A 472 -7.88 -15.74 24.17
C MET A 472 -7.69 -16.85 23.12
N ARG A 473 -7.61 -18.11 23.56
CA ARG A 473 -7.47 -19.27 22.68
C ARG A 473 -8.68 -19.42 21.77
N GLU A 474 -9.88 -19.49 22.33
CA GLU A 474 -11.11 -19.71 21.57
C GLU A 474 -11.40 -18.51 20.64
N ALA A 475 -11.17 -17.30 21.12
CA ALA A 475 -11.29 -16.09 20.32
C ALA A 475 -10.37 -16.13 19.09
N LEU A 476 -9.09 -16.56 19.24
CA LEU A 476 -8.17 -16.74 18.14
C LEU A 476 -8.66 -17.81 17.16
N LEU A 477 -9.08 -18.99 17.68
CA LEU A 477 -9.53 -20.09 16.83
C LEU A 477 -10.74 -19.71 15.98
N ILE A 478 -11.70 -19.01 16.55
CA ILE A 478 -12.89 -18.53 15.83
C ILE A 478 -12.48 -17.48 14.78
N THR A 479 -11.65 -16.51 15.17
CA THR A 479 -11.23 -15.42 14.26
C THR A 479 -10.38 -15.95 13.10
N PHE A 480 -9.41 -16.81 13.37
CA PHE A 480 -8.60 -17.42 12.31
C PHE A 480 -9.40 -18.45 11.50
N GLY A 481 -10.40 -19.09 12.10
CA GLY A 481 -11.38 -19.90 11.38
C GLY A 481 -12.19 -19.07 10.37
N ALA A 482 -12.68 -17.89 10.77
CA ALA A 482 -13.32 -16.96 9.87
C ALA A 482 -12.35 -16.46 8.78
N GLN A 483 -11.09 -16.22 9.13
CA GLN A 483 -10.06 -15.82 8.17
C GLN A 483 -9.74 -16.90 7.13
N LEU A 484 -9.87 -18.20 7.47
CA LEU A 484 -9.75 -19.28 6.46
C LEU A 484 -10.72 -19.07 5.30
N LEU A 485 -11.97 -18.63 5.58
CA LEU A 485 -12.95 -18.33 4.54
C LEU A 485 -12.47 -17.20 3.63
N VAL A 486 -11.83 -16.18 4.18
CA VAL A 486 -11.25 -15.06 3.42
C VAL A 486 -10.10 -15.54 2.52
N VAL A 487 -9.24 -16.42 3.03
CA VAL A 487 -8.15 -17.01 2.24
C VAL A 487 -8.69 -17.94 1.16
N VAL A 488 -9.71 -18.76 1.45
CA VAL A 488 -10.41 -19.58 0.45
C VAL A 488 -11.01 -18.69 -0.65
N ALA A 489 -11.65 -17.58 -0.30
CA ALA A 489 -12.12 -16.62 -1.30
C ALA A 489 -10.98 -16.07 -2.16
N THR A 490 -9.82 -15.78 -1.57
CA THR A 490 -8.61 -15.36 -2.30
C THR A 490 -8.15 -16.46 -3.30
N VAL A 491 -8.13 -17.72 -2.87
CA VAL A 491 -7.82 -18.89 -3.75
C VAL A 491 -8.79 -18.94 -4.93
N LEU A 492 -10.09 -18.94 -4.67
CA LEU A 492 -11.13 -19.03 -5.70
C LEU A 492 -11.07 -17.88 -6.69
N LEU A 493 -10.84 -16.65 -6.21
CA LEU A 493 -10.71 -15.47 -7.06
C LEU A 493 -9.42 -15.49 -7.88
N SER A 494 -8.33 -16.05 -7.36
CA SER A 494 -7.07 -16.20 -8.10
C SER A 494 -7.20 -17.09 -9.34
N LEU A 495 -8.14 -18.04 -9.33
CA LEU A 495 -8.45 -18.89 -10.48
C LEU A 495 -9.06 -18.11 -11.66
N ARG A 496 -9.63 -16.93 -11.39
CA ARG A 496 -10.26 -16.07 -12.41
C ARG A 496 -9.30 -15.05 -13.02
N LEU A 497 -8.03 -15.04 -12.60
CA LEU A 497 -7.02 -14.14 -13.17
C LEU A 497 -6.78 -14.45 -14.66
N PRO A 498 -6.44 -13.44 -15.51
CA PRO A 498 -6.11 -13.69 -16.91
C PRO A 498 -4.89 -14.60 -17.08
N GLY A 499 -4.96 -15.50 -18.07
CA GLY A 499 -3.99 -16.58 -18.23
C GLY A 499 -2.61 -16.19 -18.76
N SER A 500 -2.50 -15.04 -19.44
CA SER A 500 -1.27 -14.62 -20.12
C SER A 500 -0.60 -13.43 -19.42
N LEU A 501 0.58 -13.66 -18.87
CA LEU A 501 1.57 -12.63 -18.49
C LEU A 501 2.56 -12.39 -19.65
N ARG A 502 2.07 -12.45 -20.90
CA ARG A 502 2.90 -12.17 -22.09
C ARG A 502 3.07 -10.69 -22.33
#